data_1cdcf02b64d04f52b04d1ae0a386c031
#
_entry.id   1cdcf02b64d04f52b04d1ae0a386c031
#
_cell.length_a   1.000
_cell.length_b   1.000
_cell.length_c   1.000
_cell.angle_alpha   90.00
_cell.angle_beta   90.00
_cell.angle_gamma   90.00
#
_symmetry.space_group_name_H-M   'P 1'
#
loop_
_entity.id
_entity.type
_entity.pdbx_description
1 polymer ?
#
loop_
_entity_poly.entity_id
_entity_poly.type
_entity_poly.pdbx_seq_one_letter_code
_entity_poly.pdbx_strand_id
1 'polypeptide(L)'
;MYKNRSCYHVLFSPAPMAMLLLALLLLAQPRPASASEDSANANAEAAGQRAHFAREFCGKSAHDEAEYKEKLRKVLTEADQFDTRWQAGWRRGDSDAIQMRSLQLSSPSEFAARIKSNCDRIRWQAENSLRARQPK
;
A
#
# COMPACT_ATOMS: atom_id res chain seq x y z
N MET A 1 10.57 -26.54 78.74
CA MET A 1 11.00 -25.22 78.24
C MET A 1 11.06 -25.27 76.72
N TYR A 2 9.98 -24.86 76.09
CA TYR A 2 9.91 -24.81 74.58
C TYR A 2 10.11 -23.35 74.18
N LYS A 3 11.19 -23.11 73.43
CA LYS A 3 11.56 -21.79 72.88
C LYS A 3 10.96 -21.63 71.48
N ASN A 4 9.87 -20.87 71.39
CA ASN A 4 9.14 -20.59 70.17
C ASN A 4 9.94 -19.54 69.37
N ARG A 5 10.47 -19.95 68.17
CA ARG A 5 11.07 -19.00 67.22
C ARG A 5 10.05 -18.67 66.16
N SER A 6 9.47 -17.50 66.27
CA SER A 6 8.58 -16.92 65.26
C SER A 6 9.43 -16.44 64.04
N CYS A 7 9.33 -17.14 62.94
CA CYS A 7 9.85 -16.64 61.65
C CYS A 7 8.84 -15.70 61.04
N TYR A 8 9.16 -14.42 61.02
CA TYR A 8 8.42 -13.45 60.18
C TYR A 8 8.88 -13.55 58.74
N HIS A 9 8.07 -14.16 57.89
CA HIS A 9 8.18 -14.06 56.44
C HIS A 9 7.71 -12.66 56.02
N VAL A 10 8.66 -11.82 55.65
CA VAL A 10 8.37 -10.57 54.97
C VAL A 10 8.02 -10.91 53.53
N LEU A 11 6.72 -10.93 53.20
CA LEU A 11 6.21 -11.06 51.85
C LEU A 11 6.52 -9.74 51.12
N PHE A 12 7.64 -9.72 50.39
CA PHE A 12 7.91 -8.71 49.38
C PHE A 12 6.93 -8.91 48.22
N SER A 13 5.90 -8.08 48.14
CA SER A 13 4.95 -8.09 47.04
C SER A 13 5.54 -7.30 45.86
N PRO A 14 5.80 -7.92 44.68
CA PRO A 14 6.36 -7.25 43.49
C PRO A 14 5.26 -6.62 42.61
N ALA A 15 4.11 -6.25 43.19
CA ALA A 15 2.92 -5.89 42.42
C ALA A 15 2.87 -4.50 41.74
N PRO A 16 3.61 -3.44 42.07
CA PRO A 16 3.43 -2.15 41.39
C PRO A 16 4.24 -1.99 40.10
N MET A 17 5.34 -2.72 39.90
CA MET A 17 6.16 -2.56 38.69
C MET A 17 5.57 -3.26 37.45
N ALA A 18 4.85 -4.36 37.62
CA ALA A 18 4.26 -5.10 36.50
C ALA A 18 3.09 -4.33 35.83
N MET A 19 2.32 -3.56 36.60
CA MET A 19 1.21 -2.76 36.03
C MET A 19 1.69 -1.56 35.22
N LEU A 20 2.82 -0.96 35.55
CA LEU A 20 3.37 0.18 34.80
C LEU A 20 3.91 -0.23 33.42
N LEU A 21 4.49 -1.43 33.30
CA LEU A 21 4.96 -1.96 32.01
C LEU A 21 3.81 -2.36 31.07
N LEU A 22 2.69 -2.87 31.63
CA LEU A 22 1.50 -3.21 30.83
C LEU A 22 0.82 -1.95 30.25
N ALA A 23 0.81 -0.85 31.00
CA ALA A 23 0.23 0.43 30.54
C ALA A 23 1.04 1.06 29.40
N LEU A 24 2.38 0.92 29.40
CA LEU A 24 3.23 1.42 28.31
C LEU A 24 3.07 0.63 27.00
N LEU A 25 2.81 -0.69 27.11
CA LEU A 25 2.58 -1.54 25.92
C LEU A 25 1.26 -1.23 25.20
N LEU A 26 0.26 -0.71 25.91
CA LEU A 26 -1.03 -0.30 25.32
C LEU A 26 -0.95 0.99 24.50
N LEU A 27 0.06 1.84 24.73
CA LEU A 27 0.26 3.10 24.01
C LEU A 27 1.01 2.93 22.68
N ALA A 28 1.63 1.77 22.44
CA ALA A 28 2.41 1.47 21.23
C ALA A 28 1.62 0.63 20.21
N GLN A 29 0.30 0.48 20.36
CA GLN A 29 -0.49 -0.26 19.38
C GLN A 29 -0.58 0.54 18.09
N PRO A 30 -0.21 -0.04 16.92
CA PRO A 30 -0.44 0.60 15.64
C PRO A 30 -1.94 0.84 15.48
N ARG A 31 -2.32 2.07 15.13
CA ARG A 31 -3.72 2.39 14.84
C ARG A 31 -4.17 1.50 13.69
N PRO A 32 -5.31 0.81 13.79
CA PRO A 32 -5.88 0.12 12.64
C PRO A 32 -6.17 1.17 11.56
N ALA A 33 -5.61 0.97 10.36
CA ALA A 33 -5.94 1.80 9.21
C ALA A 33 -7.47 1.74 8.98
N SER A 34 -8.07 2.86 8.59
CA SER A 34 -9.48 2.87 8.24
C SER A 34 -9.69 2.14 6.89
N ALA A 35 -10.86 1.54 6.69
CA ALA A 35 -11.18 0.86 5.42
C ALA A 35 -11.06 1.80 4.20
N SER A 36 -11.31 3.10 4.37
CA SER A 36 -11.12 4.12 3.33
C SER A 36 -9.66 4.38 3.03
N GLU A 37 -8.79 4.43 4.05
CA GLU A 37 -7.34 4.58 3.93
C GLU A 37 -6.70 3.39 3.23
N ASP A 38 -7.05 2.16 3.63
CA ASP A 38 -6.59 0.94 2.98
C ASP A 38 -6.98 0.90 1.51
N SER A 39 -8.22 1.29 1.19
CA SER A 39 -8.71 1.38 -0.18
C SER A 39 -7.97 2.44 -0.99
N ALA A 40 -7.71 3.62 -0.43
CA ALA A 40 -6.98 4.69 -1.08
C ALA A 40 -5.52 4.29 -1.35
N ASN A 41 -4.86 3.65 -0.39
CA ASN A 41 -3.51 3.11 -0.51
C ASN A 41 -3.43 2.01 -1.58
N ALA A 42 -4.40 1.08 -1.63
CA ALA A 42 -4.49 0.05 -2.66
C ALA A 42 -4.71 0.65 -4.06
N ASN A 43 -5.51 1.70 -4.17
CA ASN A 43 -5.72 2.43 -5.42
C ASN A 43 -4.45 3.13 -5.91
N ALA A 44 -3.65 3.71 -5.02
CA ALA A 44 -2.36 4.31 -5.35
C ALA A 44 -1.39 3.26 -5.90
N GLU A 45 -1.33 2.08 -5.27
CA GLU A 45 -0.49 0.96 -5.71
C GLU A 45 -0.91 0.44 -7.09
N ALA A 46 -2.20 0.17 -7.28
CA ALA A 46 -2.72 -0.26 -8.57
C ALA A 46 -2.50 0.78 -9.69
N ALA A 47 -2.55 2.07 -9.35
CA ALA A 47 -2.28 3.15 -10.29
C ALA A 47 -0.80 3.20 -10.69
N GLY A 48 0.14 3.00 -9.75
CA GLY A 48 1.57 2.91 -10.03
C GLY A 48 1.90 1.77 -11.00
N GLN A 49 1.31 0.58 -10.81
CA GLN A 49 1.47 -0.56 -11.70
C GLN A 49 0.98 -0.25 -13.13
N ARG A 50 -0.21 0.35 -13.24
CA ARG A 50 -0.78 0.77 -14.54
C ARG A 50 0.05 1.85 -15.23
N ALA A 51 0.57 2.82 -14.46
CA ALA A 51 1.41 3.88 -15.00
C ALA A 51 2.72 3.34 -15.58
N HIS A 52 3.35 2.36 -14.91
CA HIS A 52 4.50 1.66 -15.45
C HIS A 52 4.19 0.99 -16.79
N PHE A 53 3.12 0.21 -16.86
CA PHE A 53 2.70 -0.43 -18.11
C PHE A 53 2.44 0.60 -19.23
N ALA A 54 1.77 1.70 -18.88
CA ALA A 54 1.48 2.76 -19.85
C ALA A 54 2.76 3.43 -20.40
N ARG A 55 3.79 3.58 -19.54
CA ARG A 55 5.11 4.08 -19.94
C ARG A 55 5.81 3.12 -20.90
N GLU A 56 5.81 1.83 -20.58
CA GLU A 56 6.51 0.81 -21.35
C GLU A 56 5.84 0.50 -22.69
N PHE A 57 4.51 0.47 -22.74
CA PHE A 57 3.78 -0.12 -23.88
C PHE A 57 2.72 0.78 -24.52
N CYS A 58 2.28 1.86 -23.87
CA CYS A 58 1.18 2.69 -24.37
C CYS A 58 1.63 4.08 -24.85
N GLY A 59 2.94 4.30 -25.01
CA GLY A 59 3.49 5.55 -25.52
C GLY A 59 3.35 6.74 -24.56
N LYS A 60 3.16 6.50 -23.27
CA LYS A 60 3.12 7.58 -22.26
C LYS A 60 4.51 8.05 -21.91
N SER A 61 4.68 9.38 -21.81
CA SER A 61 5.95 10.01 -21.43
C SER A 61 6.13 10.05 -19.89
N ALA A 62 7.35 10.38 -19.44
CA ALA A 62 7.60 10.65 -18.03
C ALA A 62 6.79 11.84 -17.51
N HIS A 63 6.52 12.80 -18.37
CA HIS A 63 5.70 13.96 -18.05
C HIS A 63 4.23 13.55 -17.84
N ASP A 64 3.65 12.74 -18.73
CA ASP A 64 2.28 12.22 -18.59
C ASP A 64 2.10 11.44 -17.29
N GLU A 65 3.09 10.61 -16.92
CA GLU A 65 3.07 9.86 -15.68
C GLU A 65 3.10 10.79 -14.45
N ALA A 66 4.03 11.76 -14.43
CA ALA A 66 4.16 12.69 -13.32
C ALA A 66 2.88 13.53 -13.14
N GLU A 67 2.29 14.00 -14.24
CA GLU A 67 1.03 14.74 -14.22
C GLU A 67 -0.13 13.90 -13.69
N TYR A 68 -0.24 12.65 -14.16
CA TYR A 68 -1.26 11.71 -13.68
C TYR A 68 -1.09 11.42 -12.18
N LYS A 69 0.15 11.16 -11.75
CA LYS A 69 0.48 10.90 -10.34
C LYS A 69 0.05 12.06 -9.43
N GLU A 70 0.37 13.29 -9.81
CA GLU A 70 0.01 14.47 -9.03
C GLU A 70 -1.50 14.74 -9.00
N LYS A 71 -2.21 14.53 -10.11
CA LYS A 71 -3.67 14.61 -10.15
C LYS A 71 -4.31 13.56 -9.25
N LEU A 72 -3.81 12.32 -9.30
CA LEU A 72 -4.35 11.23 -8.49
C LEU A 72 -4.10 11.43 -6.99
N ARG A 73 -2.95 11.97 -6.60
CA ARG A 73 -2.65 12.34 -5.21
C ARG A 73 -3.70 13.31 -4.63
N LYS A 74 -4.14 14.27 -5.44
CA LYS A 74 -5.18 15.22 -5.03
C LYS A 74 -6.56 14.59 -4.88
N VAL A 75 -6.80 13.47 -5.53
CA VAL A 75 -8.07 12.71 -5.44
C VAL A 75 -8.04 11.71 -4.30
N LEU A 76 -6.91 11.04 -4.08
CA LEU A 76 -6.73 10.02 -3.03
C LEU A 76 -6.19 10.65 -1.74
N THR A 77 -6.92 11.61 -1.18
CA THR A 77 -6.50 12.38 0.02
C THR A 77 -6.32 11.51 1.27
N GLU A 78 -6.97 10.34 1.32
CA GLU A 78 -6.89 9.40 2.44
C GLU A 78 -5.72 8.40 2.30
N ALA A 79 -4.98 8.43 1.19
CA ALA A 79 -3.81 7.58 1.00
C ALA A 79 -2.59 8.17 1.74
N ASP A 80 -2.42 7.85 3.00
CA ASP A 80 -1.33 8.32 3.86
C ASP A 80 0.05 7.85 3.37
N GLN A 81 0.10 6.70 2.68
CA GLN A 81 1.31 6.10 2.11
C GLN A 81 1.37 6.21 0.59
N PHE A 82 0.75 7.22 0.00
CA PHE A 82 0.58 7.33 -1.46
C PHE A 82 1.88 7.05 -2.25
N ASP A 83 3.00 7.70 -1.92
CA ASP A 83 4.25 7.52 -2.67
C ASP A 83 4.85 6.13 -2.51
N THR A 84 4.82 5.59 -1.31
CA THR A 84 5.31 4.24 -1.01
C THR A 84 4.51 3.20 -1.79
N ARG A 85 3.19 3.34 -1.81
CA ARG A 85 2.27 2.45 -2.52
C ARG A 85 2.40 2.59 -4.04
N TRP A 86 2.48 3.82 -4.54
CA TRP A 86 2.76 4.06 -5.95
C TRP A 86 4.04 3.35 -6.39
N GLN A 87 5.14 3.51 -5.65
CA GLN A 87 6.41 2.85 -5.95
C GLN A 87 6.33 1.32 -5.85
N ALA A 88 5.57 0.79 -4.91
CA ALA A 88 5.33 -0.65 -4.83
C ALA A 88 4.61 -1.18 -6.08
N GLY A 89 3.58 -0.46 -6.53
CA GLY A 89 2.89 -0.75 -7.79
C GLY A 89 3.79 -0.65 -9.00
N TRP A 90 4.61 0.40 -9.08
CA TRP A 90 5.58 0.58 -10.15
C TRP A 90 6.52 -0.63 -10.29
N ARG A 91 7.10 -1.10 -9.16
CA ARG A 91 7.96 -2.31 -9.16
C ARG A 91 7.21 -3.59 -9.57
N ARG A 92 5.91 -3.71 -9.27
CA ARG A 92 5.10 -4.83 -9.80
C ARG A 92 4.96 -4.75 -11.31
N GLY A 93 4.83 -3.54 -11.85
CA GLY A 93 4.80 -3.30 -13.29
C GLY A 93 6.05 -3.80 -14.03
N ASP A 94 7.23 -3.79 -13.39
CA ASP A 94 8.45 -4.38 -13.96
C ASP A 94 8.28 -5.87 -14.26
N SER A 95 7.67 -6.63 -13.34
CA SER A 95 7.43 -8.06 -13.53
C SER A 95 6.44 -8.32 -14.67
N ASP A 96 5.39 -7.50 -14.76
CA ASP A 96 4.42 -7.59 -15.87
C ASP A 96 5.06 -7.25 -17.20
N ALA A 97 5.95 -6.25 -17.23
CA ALA A 97 6.69 -5.84 -18.42
C ALA A 97 7.60 -6.96 -18.94
N ILE A 98 8.27 -7.70 -18.05
CA ILE A 98 9.09 -8.86 -18.44
C ILE A 98 8.23 -9.93 -19.13
N GLN A 99 7.06 -10.25 -18.59
CA GLN A 99 6.15 -11.21 -19.18
C GLN A 99 5.65 -10.76 -20.56
N MET A 100 5.32 -9.48 -20.71
CA MET A 100 4.87 -8.92 -21.97
C MET A 100 5.98 -8.92 -23.04
N ARG A 101 7.23 -8.63 -22.68
CA ARG A 101 8.37 -8.72 -23.58
C ARG A 101 8.64 -10.16 -24.02
N SER A 102 8.50 -11.14 -23.11
CA SER A 102 8.57 -12.56 -23.46
C SER A 102 7.50 -12.95 -24.48
N LEU A 103 6.26 -12.46 -24.28
CA LEU A 103 5.18 -12.69 -25.24
C LEU A 103 5.45 -12.04 -26.60
N GLN A 104 6.06 -10.86 -26.62
CA GLN A 104 6.47 -10.18 -27.85
C GLN A 104 7.40 -11.03 -28.71
N LEU A 105 8.31 -11.77 -28.06
CA LEU A 105 9.27 -12.65 -28.74
C LEU A 105 8.62 -13.96 -29.18
N SER A 106 7.73 -14.54 -28.39
CA SER A 106 7.14 -15.86 -28.66
C SER A 106 5.89 -15.80 -29.50
N SER A 107 5.08 -14.76 -29.44
CA SER A 107 3.81 -14.61 -30.13
C SER A 107 3.49 -13.13 -30.44
N PRO A 108 4.13 -12.52 -31.45
CA PRO A 108 3.99 -11.09 -31.74
C PRO A 108 2.56 -10.62 -32.00
N SER A 109 1.73 -11.45 -32.68
CA SER A 109 0.33 -11.12 -32.95
C SER A 109 -0.52 -11.07 -31.68
N GLU A 110 -0.31 -12.02 -30.75
CA GLU A 110 -0.98 -12.02 -29.43
C GLU A 110 -0.51 -10.84 -28.58
N PHE A 111 0.80 -10.55 -28.60
CA PHE A 111 1.34 -9.37 -27.93
C PHE A 111 0.64 -8.09 -28.41
N ALA A 112 0.54 -7.87 -29.73
CA ALA A 112 -0.10 -6.67 -30.29
C ALA A 112 -1.56 -6.54 -29.85
N ALA A 113 -2.32 -7.63 -29.87
CA ALA A 113 -3.71 -7.64 -29.41
C ALA A 113 -3.84 -7.33 -27.92
N ARG A 114 -2.97 -7.91 -27.09
CA ARG A 114 -2.96 -7.66 -25.63
C ARG A 114 -2.55 -6.23 -25.29
N ILE A 115 -1.55 -5.68 -25.97
CA ILE A 115 -1.13 -4.28 -25.77
C ILE A 115 -2.29 -3.34 -26.06
N LYS A 116 -2.94 -3.47 -27.23
CA LYS A 116 -4.08 -2.62 -27.58
C LYS A 116 -5.17 -2.67 -26.51
N SER A 117 -5.60 -3.87 -26.12
CA SER A 117 -6.66 -4.06 -25.11
C SER A 117 -6.26 -3.48 -23.75
N ASN A 118 -5.02 -3.73 -23.30
CA ASN A 118 -4.54 -3.22 -22.02
C ASN A 118 -4.41 -1.70 -22.02
N CYS A 119 -3.89 -1.08 -23.08
CA CYS A 119 -3.76 0.37 -23.17
C CYS A 119 -5.12 1.07 -23.15
N ASP A 120 -6.12 0.53 -23.87
CA ASP A 120 -7.49 1.06 -23.86
C ASP A 120 -8.10 0.97 -22.44
N ARG A 121 -7.93 -0.16 -21.76
CA ARG A 121 -8.40 -0.35 -20.38
C ARG A 121 -7.69 0.57 -19.40
N ILE A 122 -6.37 0.72 -19.49
CA ILE A 122 -5.57 1.56 -18.59
C ILE A 122 -5.96 3.02 -18.76
N ARG A 123 -6.14 3.49 -20.00
CA ARG A 123 -6.63 4.86 -20.26
C ARG A 123 -7.97 5.11 -19.58
N TRP A 124 -8.95 4.22 -19.78
CA TRP A 124 -10.26 4.33 -19.15
C TRP A 124 -10.18 4.33 -17.62
N GLN A 125 -9.35 3.44 -17.04
CA GLN A 125 -9.16 3.38 -15.59
C GLN A 125 -8.50 4.63 -15.03
N ALA A 126 -7.51 5.18 -15.74
CA ALA A 126 -6.84 6.42 -15.33
C ALA A 126 -7.82 7.60 -15.33
N GLU A 127 -8.60 7.77 -16.38
CA GLU A 127 -9.63 8.81 -16.47
C GLU A 127 -10.67 8.69 -15.36
N ASN A 128 -11.16 7.47 -15.09
CA ASN A 128 -12.16 7.24 -14.03
C ASN A 128 -11.59 7.44 -12.62
N SER A 129 -10.33 7.11 -12.41
CA SER A 129 -9.68 7.29 -11.10
C SER A 129 -9.51 8.77 -10.72
N LEU A 130 -9.47 9.67 -11.70
CA LEU A 130 -9.39 11.12 -11.50
C LEU A 130 -10.76 11.79 -11.30
N ARG A 131 -11.85 11.07 -11.53
CA ARG A 131 -13.18 11.62 -11.24
C ARG A 131 -13.38 11.63 -9.72
N ALA A 132 -13.33 12.82 -9.11
CA ALA A 132 -13.68 12.98 -7.71
C ALA A 132 -15.07 12.36 -7.47
N ARG A 133 -15.16 11.42 -6.54
CA ARG A 133 -16.48 10.99 -6.04
C ARG A 133 -17.09 12.20 -5.37
N GLN A 134 -18.06 12.82 -6.01
CA GLN A 134 -18.84 13.86 -5.35
C GLN A 134 -19.49 13.22 -4.12
N PRO A 135 -19.30 13.77 -2.91
CA PRO A 135 -20.04 13.30 -1.76
C PRO A 135 -21.55 13.43 -2.06
N LYS A 136 -22.28 12.33 -1.82
CA LYS A 136 -23.74 12.34 -1.88
C LYS A 136 -24.28 13.14 -0.71
#